data_4ffbd4bb212ef242e3e524f783e63e82
#
_entry.id   4ffbd4bb212ef242e3e524f783e63e82
#
_cell.length_a   1.000
_cell.length_b   1.000
_cell.length_c   1.000
_cell.angle_alpha   90.00
_cell.angle_beta   90.00
_cell.angle_gamma   90.00
#
_symmetry.space_group_name_H-M   'P 1'
#
loop_
_entity.id
_entity.type
_entity.pdbx_description
1 polymer ?
#
loop_
_entity_poly.entity_id
_entity_poly.type
_entity_poly.pdbx_seq_one_letter_code
_entity_poly.pdbx_strand_id
1 'polypeptide(L)'
;MVQTIATLIDETLMVMGAHLHVRMTDEEKAYLDAHFELIHIKKGEHLVTRGEEVCYLYYLESGIVRLWFPDKENREISARFIQAKEFINFFLSHEEHHAHYNIKALEPCKIWRLPKKDLHQLYELSINFNKLARIHLVRSINRKIIREEEFYT
;
A
#
# COMPACT_ATOMS: atom_id res chain seq x y z
N MET A 1 11.90 -11.28 18.47
CA MET A 1 12.04 -9.84 18.29
C MET A 1 10.87 -9.31 17.45
N VAL A 2 10.15 -8.34 17.97
CA VAL A 2 9.01 -7.77 17.23
C VAL A 2 9.55 -6.82 16.16
N GLN A 3 9.20 -7.07 14.90
CA GLN A 3 9.53 -6.14 13.82
C GLN A 3 8.67 -4.88 13.92
N THR A 4 9.32 -3.73 13.87
CA THR A 4 8.60 -2.45 13.82
C THR A 4 8.24 -2.13 12.37
N ILE A 5 7.26 -1.26 12.18
CA ILE A 5 6.91 -0.79 10.83
C ILE A 5 8.09 -0.07 10.17
N ALA A 6 8.87 0.67 10.94
CA ALA A 6 10.07 1.35 10.42
C ALA A 6 11.08 0.35 9.84
N THR A 7 11.31 -0.77 10.53
CA THR A 7 12.19 -1.83 10.04
C THR A 7 11.67 -2.46 8.75
N LEU A 8 10.36 -2.74 8.70
CA LEU A 8 9.71 -3.32 7.53
C LEU A 8 9.79 -2.39 6.31
N ILE A 9 9.56 -1.11 6.50
CA ILE A 9 9.65 -0.11 5.43
C ILE A 9 11.10 0.05 4.97
N ASP A 10 12.05 0.05 5.90
CA ASP A 10 13.46 0.15 5.58
C ASP A 10 13.92 -1.04 4.71
N GLU A 11 13.50 -2.26 5.05
CA GLU A 11 13.74 -3.45 4.24
C GLU A 11 13.13 -3.31 2.84
N THR A 12 11.91 -2.80 2.76
CA THR A 12 11.23 -2.55 1.48
C THR A 12 12.00 -1.54 0.63
N LEU A 13 12.48 -0.46 1.24
CA LEU A 13 13.30 0.54 0.57
C LEU A 13 14.62 -0.04 0.04
N MET A 14 15.26 -0.91 0.82
CA MET A 14 16.50 -1.56 0.39
C MET A 14 16.29 -2.41 -0.86
N VAL A 15 15.18 -3.13 -0.93
CA VAL A 15 14.85 -3.96 -2.10
C VAL A 15 14.48 -3.10 -3.31
N MET A 16 13.65 -2.07 -3.11
CA MET A 16 13.14 -1.23 -4.19
C MET A 16 14.12 -0.17 -4.65
N GLY A 17 14.88 0.38 -3.72
CA GLY A 17 15.70 1.55 -3.92
C GLY A 17 17.20 1.36 -3.74
N ALA A 18 17.71 0.12 -3.70
CA ALA A 18 19.13 -0.14 -3.45
C ALA A 18 20.06 0.63 -4.40
N HIS A 19 19.66 0.78 -5.65
CA HIS A 19 20.39 1.55 -6.67
C HIS A 19 20.12 3.06 -6.62
N LEU A 20 19.14 3.50 -5.81
CA LEU A 20 18.75 4.90 -5.67
C LEU A 20 19.23 5.51 -4.34
N HIS A 21 19.89 4.71 -3.51
CA HIS A 21 20.42 5.12 -2.20
C HIS A 21 19.38 5.78 -1.28
N VAL A 22 18.16 5.24 -1.27
CA VAL A 22 17.08 5.75 -0.41
C VAL A 22 17.14 5.04 0.94
N ARG A 23 17.37 5.78 2.02
CA ARG A 23 17.38 5.25 3.39
C ARG A 23 16.62 6.18 4.32
N MET A 24 15.86 5.59 5.24
CA MET A 24 15.15 6.35 6.25
C MET A 24 16.12 6.84 7.35
N THR A 25 15.95 8.08 7.76
CA THR A 25 16.69 8.63 8.92
C THR A 25 16.09 8.10 10.22
N ASP A 26 16.80 8.24 11.33
CA ASP A 26 16.28 7.84 12.65
C ASP A 26 15.02 8.62 13.03
N GLU A 27 14.96 9.90 12.69
CA GLU A 27 13.80 10.75 12.91
C GLU A 27 12.58 10.25 12.11
N GLU A 28 12.79 9.90 10.84
CA GLU A 28 11.76 9.35 9.99
C GLU A 28 11.25 8.01 10.53
N LYS A 29 12.15 7.14 10.98
CA LYS A 29 11.79 5.85 11.59
C LYS A 29 10.97 6.03 12.85
N ALA A 30 11.35 6.99 13.69
CA ALA A 30 10.60 7.30 14.92
C ALA A 30 9.19 7.78 14.60
N TYR A 31 9.02 8.61 13.58
CA TYR A 31 7.71 9.07 13.13
C TYR A 31 6.85 7.90 12.67
N LEU A 32 7.40 7.02 11.86
CA LEU A 32 6.67 5.84 11.36
C LEU A 32 6.18 4.97 12.50
N ASP A 33 7.06 4.65 13.45
CA ASP A 33 6.71 3.79 14.58
C ASP A 33 5.69 4.43 15.51
N ALA A 34 5.66 5.77 15.58
CA ALA A 34 4.71 6.49 16.42
C ALA A 34 3.32 6.60 15.81
N HIS A 35 3.18 6.57 14.49
CA HIS A 35 1.93 6.90 13.80
C HIS A 35 1.25 5.72 13.08
N PHE A 36 2.01 4.71 12.69
CA PHE A 36 1.43 3.49 12.12
C PHE A 36 0.84 2.61 13.23
N GLU A 37 -0.31 2.03 12.96
CA GLU A 37 -1.02 1.12 13.85
C GLU A 37 -1.17 -0.25 13.21
N LEU A 38 -0.86 -1.31 13.96
CA LEU A 38 -1.04 -2.69 13.51
C LEU A 38 -2.48 -3.13 13.71
N ILE A 39 -3.08 -3.65 12.66
CA ILE A 39 -4.40 -4.27 12.69
C ILE A 39 -4.33 -5.69 12.12
N HIS A 40 -5.29 -6.51 12.52
CA HIS A 40 -5.44 -7.88 12.04
C HIS A 40 -6.79 -7.99 11.35
N ILE A 41 -6.80 -8.54 10.15
CA ILE A 41 -8.05 -8.86 9.46
C ILE A 41 -8.13 -10.34 9.14
N LYS A 42 -9.33 -10.86 9.19
CA LYS A 42 -9.61 -12.28 8.97
C LYS A 42 -9.82 -12.55 7.49
N LYS A 43 -9.58 -13.80 7.08
CA LYS A 43 -9.92 -14.25 5.74
C LYS A 43 -11.35 -13.88 5.40
N GLY A 44 -11.54 -13.27 4.23
CA GLY A 44 -12.86 -12.86 3.74
C GLY A 44 -13.31 -11.46 4.16
N GLU A 45 -12.65 -10.84 5.14
CA GLU A 45 -12.98 -9.47 5.52
C GLU A 45 -12.48 -8.47 4.49
N HIS A 46 -13.25 -7.41 4.30
CA HIS A 46 -12.87 -6.29 3.45
C HIS A 46 -12.11 -5.25 4.26
N LEU A 47 -10.93 -4.87 3.77
CA LEU A 47 -10.16 -3.76 4.33
C LEU A 47 -10.70 -2.43 3.83
N VAL A 48 -11.10 -2.39 2.58
CA VAL A 48 -11.66 -1.22 1.91
C VAL A 48 -12.84 -1.68 1.07
N THR A 49 -13.94 -0.95 1.15
CA THR A 49 -15.12 -1.17 0.32
C THR A 49 -15.26 -0.04 -0.69
N ARG A 50 -15.54 -0.38 -1.94
CA ARG A 50 -15.73 0.58 -3.02
C ARG A 50 -16.78 1.63 -2.64
N GLY A 51 -16.45 2.90 -2.85
CA GLY A 51 -17.30 4.01 -2.50
C GLY A 51 -17.05 4.60 -1.12
N GLU A 52 -16.35 3.89 -0.24
CA GLU A 52 -15.95 4.41 1.07
C GLU A 52 -14.86 5.47 0.93
N GLU A 53 -14.84 6.40 1.88
CA GLU A 53 -13.76 7.35 1.99
C GLU A 53 -12.46 6.63 2.33
N VAL A 54 -11.36 6.97 1.64
CA VAL A 54 -10.04 6.40 1.92
C VAL A 54 -9.40 7.19 3.05
N CYS A 55 -9.27 6.56 4.21
CA CYS A 55 -8.78 7.20 5.44
C CYS A 55 -7.36 6.83 5.84
N TYR A 56 -6.81 5.77 5.25
CA TYR A 56 -5.50 5.23 5.66
C TYR A 56 -4.66 4.80 4.47
N LEU A 57 -3.35 4.94 4.65
CA LEU A 57 -2.37 4.19 3.86
C LEU A 57 -2.14 2.85 4.56
N TYR A 58 -2.13 1.76 3.81
CA TYR A 58 -1.94 0.41 4.34
C TYR A 58 -0.66 -0.23 3.83
N TYR A 59 0.00 -0.93 4.74
CA TYR A 59 1.16 -1.76 4.44
C TYR A 59 0.89 -3.20 4.89
N LEU A 60 1.10 -4.16 4.00
CA LEU A 60 0.84 -5.58 4.29
C LEU A 60 2.11 -6.24 4.84
N GLU A 61 2.07 -6.62 6.12
CA GLU A 61 3.18 -7.35 6.74
C GLU A 61 3.12 -8.83 6.40
N SER A 62 1.94 -9.44 6.49
CA SER A 62 1.74 -10.86 6.19
C SER A 62 0.34 -11.11 5.67
N GLY A 63 0.21 -12.14 4.86
CA GLY A 63 -1.04 -12.51 4.22
C GLY A 63 -1.09 -12.08 2.76
N ILE A 64 -2.28 -12.22 2.16
CA ILE A 64 -2.54 -11.83 0.77
C ILE A 64 -3.87 -11.10 0.71
N VAL A 65 -3.90 -9.98 0.02
CA VAL A 65 -5.14 -9.24 -0.26
C VAL A 65 -5.39 -9.17 -1.76
N ARG A 66 -6.66 -9.03 -2.12
CA ARG A 66 -7.12 -8.94 -3.50
C ARG A 66 -7.83 -7.60 -3.70
N LEU A 67 -7.38 -6.85 -4.69
CA LEU A 67 -8.12 -5.71 -5.23
C LEU A 67 -9.10 -6.23 -6.28
N TRP A 68 -10.36 -5.85 -6.15
CA TRP A 68 -11.37 -6.24 -7.14
C TRP A 68 -12.43 -5.17 -7.31
N PHE A 69 -13.12 -5.23 -8.41
CA PHE A 69 -14.27 -4.35 -8.70
C PHE A 69 -15.33 -5.13 -9.45
N PRO A 70 -16.61 -4.74 -9.33
CA PRO A 70 -17.67 -5.38 -10.12
C PRO A 70 -17.64 -4.85 -11.55
N ASP A 71 -17.89 -5.73 -12.52
CA ASP A 71 -18.10 -5.33 -13.90
C ASP A 71 -19.55 -4.86 -14.13
N LYS A 72 -19.92 -4.55 -15.38
CA LYS A 72 -21.27 -4.10 -15.72
C LYS A 72 -22.35 -5.13 -15.41
N GLU A 73 -22.01 -6.42 -15.36
CA GLU A 73 -22.92 -7.53 -15.04
C GLU A 73 -22.82 -7.94 -13.57
N ASN A 74 -22.15 -7.13 -12.75
CA ASN A 74 -21.96 -7.34 -11.32
C ASN A 74 -21.10 -8.57 -10.99
N ARG A 75 -20.23 -8.99 -11.91
CA ARG A 75 -19.25 -10.06 -11.67
C ARG A 75 -17.98 -9.47 -11.10
N GLU A 76 -17.33 -10.20 -10.19
CA GLU A 76 -16.08 -9.78 -9.57
C GLU A 76 -14.92 -9.88 -10.55
N ILE A 77 -14.25 -8.75 -10.80
CA ILE A 77 -13.04 -8.70 -11.63
C ILE A 77 -11.85 -8.42 -10.69
N SER A 78 -10.88 -9.32 -10.71
CA SER A 78 -9.64 -9.12 -9.96
C SER A 78 -8.74 -8.14 -10.68
N ALA A 79 -8.43 -7.01 -10.04
CA ALA A 79 -7.51 -6.03 -10.57
C ALA A 79 -6.06 -6.37 -10.22
N ARG A 80 -5.84 -6.83 -8.96
CA ARG A 80 -4.50 -7.10 -8.48
C ARG A 80 -4.53 -7.97 -7.21
N PHE A 81 -3.50 -8.81 -7.04
CA PHE A 81 -3.19 -9.47 -5.79
C PHE A 81 -1.96 -8.81 -5.18
N ILE A 82 -2.02 -8.52 -3.88
CA ILE A 82 -0.91 -7.89 -3.15
C ILE A 82 -0.41 -8.87 -2.11
N GLN A 83 0.91 -9.07 -2.12
CA GLN A 83 1.60 -9.99 -1.24
C GLN A 83 2.28 -9.25 -0.09
N ALA A 84 2.76 -10.01 0.89
CA ALA A 84 3.45 -9.47 2.05
C ALA A 84 4.63 -8.56 1.67
N LYS A 85 4.86 -7.57 2.51
CA LYS A 85 5.91 -6.55 2.39
C LYS A 85 5.68 -5.57 1.24
N GLU A 86 4.42 -5.32 0.90
CA GLU A 86 4.03 -4.31 -0.08
C GLU A 86 3.06 -3.30 0.53
N PHE A 87 3.15 -2.07 0.05
CA PHE A 87 2.09 -1.08 0.30
C PHE A 87 0.87 -1.44 -0.54
N ILE A 88 -0.31 -1.32 0.06
CA ILE A 88 -1.55 -1.76 -0.57
C ILE A 88 -2.15 -0.69 -1.48
N ASN A 89 -2.14 0.57 -1.03
CA ASN A 89 -2.99 1.60 -1.63
C ASN A 89 -2.36 2.98 -1.75
N PHE A 90 -1.06 3.08 -2.06
CA PHE A 90 -0.45 4.40 -2.29
C PHE A 90 -1.25 5.23 -3.29
N PHE A 91 -1.68 4.60 -4.38
CA PHE A 91 -2.44 5.28 -5.43
C PHE A 91 -3.84 5.72 -5.00
N LEU A 92 -4.41 5.09 -3.96
CA LEU A 92 -5.74 5.43 -3.44
C LEU A 92 -5.70 6.54 -2.38
N SER A 93 -4.53 6.77 -1.77
CA SER A 93 -4.38 7.67 -0.62
C SER A 93 -3.95 9.09 -0.98
N HIS A 94 -3.71 9.43 -2.26
CA HIS A 94 -3.20 10.75 -2.65
C HIS A 94 -4.31 11.79 -2.77
N GLU A 95 -5.00 11.86 -3.88
CA GLU A 95 -6.02 12.89 -4.12
C GLU A 95 -7.45 12.34 -4.11
N GLU A 96 -7.59 11.03 -4.25
CA GLU A 96 -8.88 10.38 -4.26
C GLU A 96 -9.51 10.38 -2.88
N HIS A 97 -10.75 10.78 -2.77
CA HIS A 97 -11.50 10.78 -1.52
C HIS A 97 -12.25 9.47 -1.29
N HIS A 98 -12.63 8.78 -2.35
CA HIS A 98 -13.39 7.54 -2.29
C HIS A 98 -12.70 6.41 -3.04
N ALA A 99 -12.80 5.21 -2.51
CA ALA A 99 -12.19 4.03 -3.11
C ALA A 99 -12.94 3.60 -4.37
N HIS A 100 -12.18 3.30 -5.43
CA HIS A 100 -12.72 2.73 -6.67
C HIS A 100 -12.70 1.20 -6.68
N TYR A 101 -12.00 0.60 -5.72
CA TYR A 101 -11.83 -0.84 -5.62
C TYR A 101 -12.26 -1.34 -4.25
N ASN A 102 -12.63 -2.61 -4.21
CA ASN A 102 -12.74 -3.35 -2.96
C ASN A 102 -11.39 -4.01 -2.68
N ILE A 103 -11.03 -4.09 -1.41
CA ILE A 103 -9.81 -4.79 -0.99
C ILE A 103 -10.21 -5.82 0.06
N LYS A 104 -9.98 -7.09 -0.25
CA LYS A 104 -10.41 -8.23 0.55
C LYS A 104 -9.25 -9.10 0.94
N ALA A 105 -9.23 -9.54 2.20
CA ALA A 105 -8.24 -10.51 2.67
C ALA A 105 -8.56 -11.91 2.14
N LEU A 106 -7.59 -12.55 1.50
CA LEU A 106 -7.72 -13.93 1.03
C LEU A 106 -7.29 -14.95 2.07
N GLU A 107 -6.57 -14.49 3.08
CA GLU A 107 -6.14 -15.26 4.25
C GLU A 107 -5.99 -14.31 5.43
N PRO A 108 -5.76 -14.78 6.68
CA PRO A 108 -5.52 -13.87 7.78
C PRO A 108 -4.34 -12.95 7.49
N CYS A 109 -4.51 -11.65 7.71
CA CYS A 109 -3.52 -10.64 7.37
C CYS A 109 -3.13 -9.79 8.58
N LYS A 110 -1.84 -9.45 8.66
CA LYS A 110 -1.32 -8.39 9.53
C LYS A 110 -1.06 -7.17 8.66
N ILE A 111 -1.71 -6.08 9.01
CA ILE A 111 -1.67 -4.86 8.21
C ILE A 111 -1.34 -3.67 9.10
N TRP A 112 -0.39 -2.85 8.66
CA TRP A 112 -0.08 -1.57 9.30
C TRP A 112 -0.83 -0.47 8.57
N ARG A 113 -1.44 0.44 9.32
CA ARG A 113 -2.17 1.57 8.75
C ARG A 113 -1.69 2.90 9.28
N LEU A 114 -1.63 3.88 8.42
CA LEU A 114 -1.26 5.26 8.73
C LEU A 114 -2.42 6.18 8.38
N PRO A 115 -2.95 6.97 9.33
CA PRO A 115 -4.01 7.93 9.01
C PRO A 115 -3.58 8.89 7.91
N LYS A 116 -4.51 9.26 7.05
CA LYS A 116 -4.24 10.11 5.89
C LYS A 116 -3.61 11.46 6.27
N LYS A 117 -4.05 12.07 7.37
CA LYS A 117 -3.46 13.32 7.87
C LYS A 117 -1.98 13.14 8.25
N ASP A 118 -1.63 12.01 8.85
CA ASP A 118 -0.25 11.72 9.23
C ASP A 118 0.60 11.40 8.00
N LEU A 119 0.01 10.79 6.98
CA LEU A 119 0.66 10.58 5.68
C LEU A 119 1.03 11.91 5.03
N HIS A 120 0.10 12.86 5.01
CA HIS A 120 0.37 14.19 4.45
C HIS A 120 1.49 14.90 5.20
N GLN A 121 1.49 14.80 6.52
CA GLN A 121 2.57 15.38 7.33
C GLN A 121 3.91 14.69 7.07
N LEU A 122 3.90 13.36 6.90
CA LEU A 122 5.09 12.59 6.58
C LEU A 122 5.68 13.02 5.22
N TYR A 123 4.84 13.29 4.23
CA TYR A 123 5.31 13.81 2.94
C TYR A 123 6.01 15.16 3.06
N GLU A 124 5.58 16.01 3.98
CA GLU A 124 6.24 17.30 4.23
C GLU A 124 7.56 17.12 4.99
N LEU A 125 7.67 16.12 5.84
CA LEU A 125 8.84 15.88 6.68
C LEU A 125 9.92 15.04 6.01
N SER A 126 9.55 14.16 5.05
CA SER A 126 10.44 13.11 4.58
C SER A 126 10.57 13.10 3.06
N ILE A 127 11.74 13.48 2.59
CA ILE A 127 12.12 13.34 1.17
C ILE A 127 12.21 11.85 0.82
N ASN A 128 12.73 11.02 1.72
CA ASN A 128 12.87 9.59 1.49
C ASN A 128 11.53 8.91 1.28
N PHE A 129 10.53 9.29 2.07
CA PHE A 129 9.18 8.73 1.92
C PHE A 129 8.52 9.19 0.60
N ASN A 130 8.75 10.42 0.18
CA ASN A 130 8.30 10.89 -1.14
C ASN A 130 8.93 10.08 -2.27
N LYS A 131 10.23 9.76 -2.16
CA LYS A 131 10.92 8.92 -3.14
C LYS A 131 10.33 7.51 -3.17
N LEU A 132 10.05 6.92 -2.01
CA LEU A 132 9.41 5.61 -1.91
C LEU A 132 8.04 5.61 -2.60
N ALA A 133 7.21 6.58 -2.30
CA ALA A 133 5.88 6.71 -2.89
C ALA A 133 5.96 6.84 -4.41
N ARG A 134 6.88 7.67 -4.91
CA ARG A 134 7.10 7.86 -6.35
C ARG A 134 7.53 6.57 -7.03
N ILE A 135 8.49 5.86 -6.46
CA ILE A 135 8.96 4.58 -7.01
C ILE A 135 7.82 3.58 -7.08
N HIS A 136 7.05 3.47 -6.01
CA HIS A 136 5.91 2.57 -5.94
C HIS A 136 4.87 2.89 -7.02
N LEU A 137 4.54 4.16 -7.20
CA LEU A 137 3.57 4.61 -8.20
C LEU A 137 4.07 4.35 -9.62
N VAL A 138 5.33 4.64 -9.91
CA VAL A 138 5.92 4.38 -11.23
C VAL A 138 5.88 2.88 -11.56
N ARG A 139 6.24 2.04 -10.60
CA ARG A 139 6.17 0.58 -10.80
C ARG A 139 4.75 0.10 -11.04
N SER A 140 3.78 0.66 -10.33
CA SER A 140 2.36 0.31 -10.51
C SER A 140 1.86 0.69 -11.90
N ILE A 141 2.22 1.86 -12.39
CA ILE A 141 1.89 2.33 -13.74
C ILE A 141 2.53 1.43 -14.79
N ASN A 142 3.81 1.10 -14.65
CA ASN A 142 4.52 0.23 -15.59
C ASN A 142 3.90 -1.16 -15.66
N ARG A 143 3.52 -1.74 -14.53
CA ARG A 143 2.83 -3.04 -14.52
C ARG A 143 1.50 -2.98 -15.27
N LYS A 144 0.77 -1.90 -15.11
CA LYS A 144 -0.50 -1.70 -15.82
C LYS A 144 -0.29 -1.61 -17.34
N ILE A 145 0.70 -0.84 -17.75
CA ILE A 145 1.05 -0.67 -19.19
C ILE A 145 1.44 -2.03 -19.79
N ILE A 146 2.29 -2.79 -19.13
CA ILE A 146 2.72 -4.11 -19.59
C ILE A 146 1.52 -5.04 -19.74
N ARG A 147 0.59 -5.06 -18.79
CA ARG A 147 -0.62 -5.88 -18.86
C ARG A 147 -1.52 -5.48 -20.04
N GLU A 148 -1.67 -4.19 -20.28
CA GLU A 148 -2.45 -3.70 -21.40
C GLU A 148 -1.81 -4.11 -22.73
N GLU A 149 -0.49 -4.00 -22.82
CA GLU A 149 0.25 -4.42 -24.02
C GLU A 149 0.07 -5.92 -24.27
N GLU A 150 0.21 -6.76 -23.26
CA GLU A 150 -0.01 -8.21 -23.38
C GLU A 150 -1.42 -8.55 -23.81
N PHE A 151 -2.42 -7.78 -23.37
CA PHE A 151 -3.81 -7.98 -23.76
C PHE A 151 -4.04 -7.70 -25.25
N TYR A 152 -3.34 -6.72 -25.83
CA TYR A 152 -3.51 -6.30 -27.22
C TYR A 152 -2.54 -6.96 -28.20
N THR A 153 -1.56 -7.69 -27.71
CA THR A 153 -0.60 -8.44 -28.54
C THR A 153 -0.84 -9.93 -28.48
#